data_be108d703382b8779ca3e8d6b0fa15b0
#
_entry.id   be108d703382b8779ca3e8d6b0fa15b0
#
_cell.length_a   1.000
_cell.length_b   1.000
_cell.length_c   1.000
_cell.angle_alpha   90.00
_cell.angle_beta   90.00
_cell.angle_gamma   90.00
#
_symmetry.space_group_name_H-M   'P 1'
#
loop_
_entity.id
_entity.type
_entity.pdbx_description
1 polymer ?
#
loop_
_entity_poly.entity_id
_entity_poly.type
_entity_poly.pdbx_seq_one_letter_code
_entity_poly.pdbx_strand_id
1 'polypeptide(L)'
;MQKRTALARALVTDPKIVLFDELTTGQDPIRRNTILGMIAEYKKKFGFTAVLISHDIPDVFFISDRILALYDKKIVFQGTPEAFEDDNHPFYDEIVTSLENLQDELTGLHSRRQFKVRYQTDLVRRNGHKHFAFVIFTLEDLDRIIDNLGHKAAQHGIRSMGDYINKHFGAVGGFSARRSINQFGTVLPFSDLEEAERILADFTTDFRENGLINIENAARQVNPSVSCFEFTISAGLARGNPDVGLDSIMEFAEVNREPIAQFQCNI
;
A
#
# COMPACT_ATOMS: atom_id res chain seq x y z
N MET A 1 -1.72 22.81 -8.51
CA MET A 1 -2.01 23.91 -7.53
C MET A 1 -3.50 24.08 -7.24
N GLN A 2 -4.40 24.11 -8.23
CA GLN A 2 -5.84 24.37 -8.02
C GLN A 2 -6.53 23.46 -6.99
N LYS A 3 -6.31 22.14 -7.04
CA LYS A 3 -6.95 21.18 -6.12
C LYS A 3 -6.54 21.40 -4.66
N ARG A 4 -5.27 21.72 -4.39
CA ARG A 4 -4.79 22.03 -3.03
C ARG A 4 -5.39 23.33 -2.49
N THR A 5 -5.53 24.33 -3.34
CA THR A 5 -6.19 25.59 -2.97
C THR A 5 -7.67 25.36 -2.65
N ALA A 6 -8.35 24.51 -3.42
CA ALA A 6 -9.74 24.15 -3.15
C ALA A 6 -9.90 23.42 -1.80
N LEU A 7 -8.99 22.49 -1.48
CA LEU A 7 -8.95 21.81 -0.18
C LEU A 7 -8.74 22.82 0.97
N ALA A 8 -7.74 23.68 0.86
CA ALA A 8 -7.47 24.69 1.87
C ALA A 8 -8.69 25.60 2.08
N ARG A 9 -9.33 26.03 0.99
CA ARG A 9 -10.55 26.89 1.06
C ARG A 9 -11.71 26.19 1.76
N ALA A 10 -11.91 24.89 1.52
CA ALA A 10 -12.96 24.12 2.16
C ALA A 10 -12.76 23.99 3.69
N LEU A 11 -11.52 24.02 4.16
CA LEU A 11 -11.18 23.85 5.57
C LEU A 11 -11.10 25.16 6.38
N VAL A 12 -11.07 26.31 5.71
CA VAL A 12 -10.96 27.63 6.40
C VAL A 12 -12.10 27.90 7.39
N THR A 13 -13.29 27.36 7.13
CA THR A 13 -14.48 27.57 7.97
C THR A 13 -14.61 26.58 9.12
N ASP A 14 -13.60 25.75 9.35
CA ASP A 14 -13.59 24.69 10.38
C ASP A 14 -14.85 23.79 10.33
N PRO A 15 -15.13 23.17 9.17
CA PRO A 15 -16.35 22.40 8.97
C PRO A 15 -16.30 21.05 9.71
N LYS A 16 -17.45 20.58 10.20
CA LYS A 16 -17.58 19.24 10.77
C LYS A 16 -17.64 18.14 9.71
N ILE A 17 -18.13 18.47 8.51
CA ILE A 17 -18.25 17.53 7.37
C ILE A 17 -17.74 18.25 6.13
N VAL A 18 -16.88 17.56 5.38
CA VAL A 18 -16.33 18.05 4.11
C VAL A 18 -16.68 17.04 3.01
N LEU A 19 -17.25 17.54 1.92
CA LEU A 19 -17.59 16.74 0.74
C LEU A 19 -16.54 16.97 -0.34
N PHE A 20 -15.94 15.88 -0.82
CA PHE A 20 -14.97 15.88 -1.91
C PHE A 20 -15.57 15.15 -3.10
N ASP A 21 -15.78 15.85 -4.18
CA ASP A 21 -16.31 15.31 -5.42
C ASP A 21 -15.20 15.23 -6.47
N GLU A 22 -14.81 14.01 -6.83
CA GLU A 22 -13.82 13.70 -7.88
C GLU A 22 -12.52 14.52 -7.75
N LEU A 23 -12.01 14.68 -6.51
CA LEU A 23 -10.87 15.56 -6.24
C LEU A 23 -9.58 15.10 -6.94
N THR A 24 -9.44 13.81 -7.17
CA THR A 24 -8.27 13.14 -7.76
C THR A 24 -8.33 12.97 -9.26
N THR A 25 -9.49 13.17 -9.88
CA THR A 25 -9.70 13.00 -11.31
C THR A 25 -8.76 13.86 -12.15
N GLY A 26 -8.13 13.23 -13.15
CA GLY A 26 -7.19 13.87 -14.08
C GLY A 26 -5.82 14.16 -13.46
N GLN A 27 -5.51 13.59 -12.28
CA GLN A 27 -4.18 13.69 -11.67
C GLN A 27 -3.36 12.44 -12.01
N ASP A 28 -2.05 12.63 -12.16
CA ASP A 28 -1.12 11.49 -12.19
C ASP A 28 -1.11 10.76 -10.83
N PRO A 29 -0.71 9.47 -10.78
CA PRO A 29 -0.77 8.66 -9.56
C PRO A 29 -0.06 9.28 -8.37
N ILE A 30 1.06 9.96 -8.59
CA ILE A 30 1.83 10.61 -7.52
C ILE A 30 1.05 11.78 -6.92
N ARG A 31 0.44 12.60 -7.77
CA ARG A 31 -0.38 13.74 -7.30
C ARG A 31 -1.67 13.29 -6.65
N ARG A 32 -2.31 12.24 -7.19
CA ARG A 32 -3.50 11.62 -6.61
C ARG A 32 -3.24 11.19 -5.18
N ASN A 33 -2.22 10.36 -4.95
CA ASN A 33 -1.83 9.89 -3.63
C ASN A 33 -1.43 11.02 -2.69
N THR A 34 -0.77 12.08 -3.22
CA THR A 34 -0.47 13.27 -2.41
C THR A 34 -1.75 13.96 -1.90
N ILE A 35 -2.77 14.06 -2.74
CA ILE A 35 -4.05 14.67 -2.35
C ILE A 35 -4.77 13.79 -1.32
N LEU A 36 -4.83 12.48 -1.54
CA LEU A 36 -5.45 11.54 -0.62
C LEU A 36 -4.74 11.54 0.75
N GLY A 37 -3.42 11.53 0.76
CA GLY A 37 -2.62 11.66 1.98
C GLY A 37 -2.89 12.95 2.75
N MET A 38 -3.01 14.09 2.04
CA MET A 38 -3.38 15.37 2.67
C MET A 38 -4.78 15.33 3.29
N ILE A 39 -5.75 14.66 2.65
CA ILE A 39 -7.10 14.51 3.21
C ILE A 39 -7.02 13.69 4.50
N ALA A 40 -6.31 12.57 4.50
CA ALA A 40 -6.15 11.71 5.67
C ALA A 40 -5.49 12.46 6.85
N GLU A 41 -4.39 13.18 6.57
CA GLU A 41 -3.69 14.02 7.56
C GLU A 41 -4.61 15.09 8.15
N TYR A 42 -5.28 15.85 7.29
CA TYR A 42 -6.14 16.94 7.76
C TYR A 42 -7.39 16.44 8.49
N LYS A 43 -7.96 15.30 8.08
CA LYS A 43 -9.02 14.62 8.82
C LYS A 43 -8.57 14.31 10.25
N LYS A 44 -7.36 13.75 10.42
CA LYS A 44 -6.76 13.45 11.72
C LYS A 44 -6.49 14.72 12.55
N LYS A 45 -5.97 15.78 11.90
CA LYS A 45 -5.58 17.02 12.54
C LYS A 45 -6.77 17.89 12.97
N PHE A 46 -7.79 17.99 12.12
CA PHE A 46 -8.94 18.91 12.33
C PHE A 46 -10.23 18.18 12.76
N GLY A 47 -10.26 16.84 12.74
CA GLY A 47 -11.37 16.05 13.29
C GLY A 47 -12.68 16.10 12.48
N PHE A 48 -12.65 16.50 11.21
CA PHE A 48 -13.84 16.54 10.36
C PHE A 48 -14.16 15.16 9.77
N THR A 49 -15.42 14.94 9.42
CA THR A 49 -15.83 13.77 8.62
C THR A 49 -15.64 14.09 7.14
N ALA A 50 -14.86 13.26 6.44
CA ALA A 50 -14.67 13.35 5.01
C ALA A 50 -15.64 12.41 4.27
N VAL A 51 -16.37 12.93 3.31
CA VAL A 51 -17.15 12.14 2.35
C VAL A 51 -16.52 12.34 0.97
N LEU A 52 -15.98 11.25 0.41
CA LEU A 52 -15.34 11.27 -0.91
C LEU A 52 -16.24 10.58 -1.94
N ILE A 53 -16.46 11.24 -3.06
CA ILE A 53 -17.00 10.63 -4.27
C ILE A 53 -15.80 10.42 -5.20
N SER A 54 -15.52 9.20 -5.57
CA SER A 54 -14.38 8.86 -6.42
C SER A 54 -14.57 7.51 -7.11
N HIS A 55 -13.90 7.37 -8.22
CA HIS A 55 -13.72 6.10 -8.93
C HIS A 55 -12.25 5.62 -8.91
N ASP A 56 -11.37 6.33 -8.20
CA ASP A 56 -9.95 5.98 -8.07
C ASP A 56 -9.76 4.82 -7.06
N ILE A 57 -10.17 3.63 -7.44
CA ILE A 57 -9.99 2.38 -6.70
C ILE A 57 -8.66 1.74 -7.16
N PRO A 58 -7.82 1.20 -6.27
CA PRO A 58 -8.01 1.03 -4.82
C PRO A 58 -7.47 2.17 -3.95
N ASP A 59 -6.90 3.22 -4.50
CA ASP A 59 -6.17 4.24 -3.74
C ASP A 59 -7.03 4.91 -2.65
N VAL A 60 -8.31 5.17 -2.93
CA VAL A 60 -9.24 5.75 -1.95
C VAL A 60 -9.53 4.81 -0.77
N PHE A 61 -9.38 3.50 -0.95
CA PHE A 61 -9.62 2.53 0.12
C PHE A 61 -8.61 2.65 1.26
N PHE A 62 -7.38 3.07 0.97
CA PHE A 62 -6.35 3.23 2.00
C PHE A 62 -6.65 4.34 3.01
N ILE A 63 -7.53 5.28 2.66
CA ILE A 63 -7.89 6.41 3.54
C ILE A 63 -9.35 6.37 4.00
N SER A 64 -10.10 5.37 3.57
CA SER A 64 -11.53 5.23 3.85
C SER A 64 -11.78 4.30 5.01
N ASP A 65 -12.63 4.71 5.96
CA ASP A 65 -13.10 3.85 7.04
C ASP A 65 -14.34 3.06 6.61
N ARG A 66 -15.10 3.60 5.64
CA ARG A 66 -16.37 3.03 5.19
C ARG A 66 -16.63 3.34 3.72
N ILE A 67 -17.20 2.38 3.01
CA ILE A 67 -17.57 2.47 1.61
C ILE A 67 -19.10 2.39 1.46
N LEU A 68 -19.63 3.23 0.59
CA LEU A 68 -20.97 3.16 0.08
C LEU A 68 -20.89 3.00 -1.44
N ALA A 69 -21.17 1.82 -1.96
CA ALA A 69 -21.21 1.61 -3.41
C ALA A 69 -22.59 1.93 -3.96
N LEU A 70 -22.62 2.89 -4.89
CA LEU A 70 -23.85 3.35 -5.55
C LEU A 70 -23.92 2.78 -6.97
N TYR A 71 -24.99 2.03 -7.26
CA TYR A 71 -25.25 1.50 -8.59
C TYR A 71 -26.75 1.55 -8.89
N ASP A 72 -27.09 1.90 -10.13
CA ASP A 72 -28.49 2.06 -10.58
C ASP A 72 -29.34 2.82 -9.56
N LYS A 73 -28.83 3.95 -9.07
CA LYS A 73 -29.49 4.86 -8.10
C LYS A 73 -29.79 4.23 -6.73
N LYS A 74 -29.16 3.12 -6.40
CA LYS A 74 -29.31 2.43 -5.11
C LYS A 74 -27.95 2.21 -4.46
N ILE A 75 -27.92 2.23 -3.13
CA ILE A 75 -26.75 1.76 -2.38
C ILE A 75 -26.81 0.23 -2.38
N VAL A 76 -25.88 -0.39 -3.11
CA VAL A 76 -25.80 -1.85 -3.27
C VAL A 76 -24.83 -2.49 -2.27
N PHE A 77 -23.93 -1.71 -1.71
CA PHE A 77 -23.01 -2.15 -0.66
C PHE A 77 -22.78 -1.03 0.36
N GLN A 78 -22.60 -1.42 1.62
CA GLN A 78 -22.20 -0.56 2.71
C GLN A 78 -21.38 -1.35 3.72
N GLY A 79 -20.09 -1.01 3.88
CA GLY A 79 -19.18 -1.75 4.74
C GLY A 79 -17.80 -1.12 4.82
N THR A 80 -16.83 -1.86 5.33
CA THR A 80 -15.40 -1.47 5.29
C THR A 80 -14.79 -1.76 3.91
N PRO A 81 -13.64 -1.17 3.57
CA PRO A 81 -12.91 -1.51 2.35
C PRO A 81 -12.61 -3.01 2.22
N GLU A 82 -12.20 -3.66 3.31
CA GLU A 82 -11.91 -5.08 3.34
C GLU A 82 -13.15 -5.92 3.03
N ALA A 83 -14.28 -5.60 3.67
CA ALA A 83 -15.55 -6.29 3.40
C ALA A 83 -16.02 -6.09 1.96
N PHE A 84 -15.76 -4.92 1.36
CA PHE A 84 -16.07 -4.66 -0.04
C PHE A 84 -15.23 -5.52 -0.99
N GLU A 85 -13.94 -5.67 -0.68
CA GLU A 85 -13.05 -6.51 -1.48
C GLU A 85 -13.35 -8.01 -1.35
N ASP A 86 -13.86 -8.46 -0.21
CA ASP A 86 -14.21 -9.86 0.05
C ASP A 86 -15.63 -10.24 -0.42
N ASP A 87 -16.46 -9.26 -0.72
CA ASP A 87 -17.83 -9.50 -1.22
C ASP A 87 -17.77 -9.96 -2.68
N ASN A 88 -18.09 -11.25 -2.91
CA ASN A 88 -18.25 -11.83 -4.25
C ASN A 88 -19.51 -11.32 -4.97
N HIS A 89 -19.91 -10.09 -4.70
CA HIS A 89 -21.07 -9.50 -5.35
C HIS A 89 -20.80 -9.29 -6.85
N PRO A 90 -21.70 -9.69 -7.77
CA PRO A 90 -21.50 -9.53 -9.21
C PRO A 90 -21.14 -8.10 -9.63
N PHE A 91 -21.61 -7.15 -8.86
CA PHE A 91 -21.36 -5.73 -9.02
C PHE A 91 -19.90 -5.31 -8.70
N TYR A 92 -19.25 -5.98 -7.74
CA TYR A 92 -17.83 -5.77 -7.47
C TYR A 92 -16.99 -6.08 -8.72
N ASP A 93 -17.27 -7.22 -9.36
CA ASP A 93 -16.56 -7.62 -10.57
C ASP A 93 -16.76 -6.63 -11.73
N GLU A 94 -17.95 -6.04 -11.88
CA GLU A 94 -18.22 -5.07 -12.95
C GLU A 94 -17.52 -3.73 -12.72
N ILE A 95 -17.58 -3.18 -11.50
CA ILE A 95 -16.91 -1.92 -11.17
C ILE A 95 -15.40 -2.09 -11.13
N VAL A 96 -14.92 -3.08 -10.40
CA VAL A 96 -13.50 -3.27 -10.16
C VAL A 96 -12.80 -3.75 -11.43
N THR A 97 -13.42 -4.61 -12.23
CA THR A 97 -12.84 -5.08 -13.51
C THR A 97 -12.68 -3.96 -14.53
N SER A 98 -13.59 -2.99 -14.54
CA SER A 98 -13.52 -1.85 -15.45
C SER A 98 -12.50 -0.78 -15.03
N LEU A 99 -12.11 -0.75 -13.75
CA LEU A 99 -11.31 0.31 -13.16
C LEU A 99 -9.92 -0.16 -12.68
N GLU A 100 -9.71 -1.46 -12.43
CA GLU A 100 -8.42 -1.96 -11.95
C GLU A 100 -7.43 -2.18 -13.10
N ASN A 101 -6.33 -1.45 -13.03
CA ASN A 101 -5.11 -1.89 -13.65
C ASN A 101 -4.63 -3.19 -12.99
N LEU A 102 -4.04 -4.10 -13.78
CA LEU A 102 -3.46 -5.35 -13.28
C LEU A 102 -2.32 -5.12 -12.26
N GLN A 103 -1.84 -3.89 -12.19
CA GLN A 103 -0.75 -3.46 -11.32
C GLN A 103 -1.14 -2.20 -10.54
N ASP A 104 -0.63 -2.11 -9.30
CA ASP A 104 -0.69 -0.89 -8.50
C ASP A 104 0.16 0.20 -9.17
N GLU A 105 -0.46 1.32 -9.51
CA GLU A 105 0.17 2.39 -10.30
C GLU A 105 1.35 3.07 -9.56
N LEU A 106 1.38 3.02 -8.24
CA LEU A 106 2.45 3.64 -7.45
C LEU A 106 3.68 2.74 -7.35
N THR A 107 3.47 1.44 -7.14
CA THR A 107 4.54 0.48 -6.83
C THR A 107 4.89 -0.46 -7.97
N GLY A 108 4.06 -0.54 -9.02
CA GLY A 108 4.22 -1.50 -10.11
C GLY A 108 3.99 -2.97 -9.71
N LEU A 109 3.64 -3.24 -8.45
CA LEU A 109 3.30 -4.57 -7.97
C LEU A 109 1.91 -4.99 -8.47
N HIS A 110 1.55 -6.26 -8.27
CA HIS A 110 0.20 -6.70 -8.64
C HIS A 110 -0.87 -5.95 -7.85
N SER A 111 -2.03 -5.73 -8.47
CA SER A 111 -3.22 -5.34 -7.73
C SER A 111 -3.61 -6.43 -6.74
N ARG A 112 -4.36 -6.08 -5.67
CA ARG A 112 -4.82 -7.07 -4.67
C ARG A 112 -5.62 -8.21 -5.32
N ARG A 113 -6.45 -7.89 -6.30
CA ARG A 113 -7.22 -8.87 -7.06
C ARG A 113 -6.30 -9.81 -7.84
N GLN A 114 -5.36 -9.27 -8.61
CA GLN A 114 -4.42 -10.10 -9.36
C GLN A 114 -3.57 -10.98 -8.44
N PHE A 115 -3.21 -10.48 -7.26
CA PHE A 115 -2.54 -11.27 -6.23
C PHE A 115 -3.42 -12.43 -5.74
N LYS A 116 -4.69 -12.18 -5.37
CA LYS A 116 -5.63 -13.25 -4.98
C LYS A 116 -5.83 -14.28 -6.08
N VAL A 117 -6.00 -13.84 -7.34
CA VAL A 117 -6.15 -14.75 -8.49
C VAL A 117 -4.91 -15.62 -8.67
N ARG A 118 -3.71 -15.03 -8.63
CA ARG A 118 -2.45 -15.79 -8.72
C ARG A 118 -2.30 -16.76 -7.56
N TYR A 119 -2.58 -16.32 -6.34
CA TYR A 119 -2.55 -17.19 -5.17
C TYR A 119 -3.44 -18.42 -5.37
N GLN A 120 -4.68 -18.22 -5.77
CA GLN A 120 -5.63 -19.32 -6.00
C GLN A 120 -5.20 -20.21 -7.16
N THR A 121 -4.72 -19.64 -8.27
CA THR A 121 -4.36 -20.40 -9.47
C THR A 121 -3.06 -21.16 -9.28
N ASP A 122 -2.04 -20.50 -8.76
CA ASP A 122 -0.68 -21.05 -8.72
C ASP A 122 -0.47 -21.96 -7.52
N LEU A 123 -1.12 -21.72 -6.40
CA LEU A 123 -0.91 -22.46 -5.16
C LEU A 123 -2.06 -23.39 -4.80
N VAL A 124 -3.31 -22.91 -4.84
CA VAL A 124 -4.47 -23.70 -4.39
C VAL A 124 -4.91 -24.72 -5.45
N ARG A 125 -4.96 -24.35 -6.74
CA ARG A 125 -5.45 -25.22 -7.82
C ARG A 125 -4.40 -26.19 -8.37
N ARG A 126 -3.13 -25.86 -8.31
CA ARG A 126 -2.06 -26.75 -8.75
C ARG A 126 -1.74 -27.76 -7.64
N ASN A 127 -2.55 -28.82 -7.56
CA ASN A 127 -2.43 -29.94 -6.62
C ASN A 127 -1.06 -30.63 -6.68
N GLY A 128 -0.03 -30.09 -6.05
CA GLY A 128 1.28 -30.76 -6.02
C GLY A 128 2.31 -30.10 -5.12
N HIS A 129 2.16 -28.85 -4.80
CA HIS A 129 3.16 -28.14 -4.00
C HIS A 129 2.57 -27.70 -2.67
N LYS A 130 3.04 -28.35 -1.63
CA LYS A 130 2.47 -28.25 -0.28
C LYS A 130 2.99 -27.05 0.51
N HIS A 131 4.00 -26.34 0.04
CA HIS A 131 4.64 -25.28 0.80
C HIS A 131 5.04 -24.12 -0.09
N PHE A 132 4.89 -22.93 0.45
CA PHE A 132 5.41 -21.68 -0.10
C PHE A 132 5.86 -20.81 1.08
N ALA A 133 6.69 -19.82 0.83
CA ALA A 133 6.99 -18.79 1.81
C ALA A 133 6.13 -17.54 1.56
N PHE A 134 5.68 -16.93 2.63
CA PHE A 134 5.01 -15.64 2.62
C PHE A 134 5.84 -14.63 3.40
N VAL A 135 6.02 -13.44 2.83
CA VAL A 135 6.74 -12.34 3.46
C VAL A 135 5.82 -11.13 3.50
N ILE A 136 5.69 -10.54 4.67
CA ILE A 136 5.04 -9.24 4.84
C ILE A 136 6.09 -8.19 5.10
N PHE A 137 5.98 -7.04 4.45
CA PHE A 137 6.84 -5.88 4.67
C PHE A 137 5.99 -4.72 5.16
N THR A 138 6.55 -3.94 6.07
CA THR A 138 5.92 -2.70 6.54
C THR A 138 6.96 -1.59 6.58
N LEU A 139 6.62 -0.47 5.96
CA LEU A 139 7.33 0.79 6.15
C LEU A 139 6.74 1.46 7.40
N GLU A 140 7.46 1.36 8.51
CA GLU A 140 7.01 1.89 9.79
C GLU A 140 7.06 3.43 9.80
N ASP A 141 6.31 4.02 10.72
CA ASP A 141 6.33 5.45 10.97
C ASP A 141 6.09 6.33 9.74
N LEU A 142 5.29 5.85 8.77
CA LEU A 142 5.00 6.59 7.54
C LEU A 142 4.45 8.00 7.84
N ASP A 143 3.64 8.16 8.89
CA ASP A 143 3.15 9.45 9.34
C ASP A 143 4.30 10.39 9.71
N ARG A 144 5.34 9.89 10.40
CA ARG A 144 6.54 10.70 10.74
C ARG A 144 7.32 11.11 9.49
N ILE A 145 7.40 10.24 8.50
CA ILE A 145 8.01 10.57 7.21
C ILE A 145 7.20 11.70 6.54
N ILE A 146 5.89 11.59 6.55
CA ILE A 146 4.99 12.62 5.99
C ILE A 146 5.15 13.95 6.73
N ASP A 147 5.14 13.93 8.06
CA ASP A 147 5.24 15.13 8.89
C ASP A 147 6.59 15.85 8.73
N ASN A 148 7.68 15.09 8.65
CA ASN A 148 9.04 15.65 8.60
C ASN A 148 9.51 15.97 7.18
N LEU A 149 9.15 15.16 6.19
CA LEU A 149 9.69 15.20 4.83
C LEU A 149 8.63 15.50 3.76
N GLY A 150 7.36 15.44 4.14
CA GLY A 150 6.24 15.66 3.24
C GLY A 150 5.83 14.41 2.44
N HIS A 151 4.63 14.49 1.87
CA HIS A 151 4.00 13.39 1.14
C HIS A 151 4.83 12.85 -0.03
N LYS A 152 5.60 13.69 -0.73
CA LYS A 152 6.44 13.23 -1.84
C LYS A 152 7.50 12.23 -1.38
N ALA A 153 8.17 12.51 -0.26
CA ALA A 153 9.19 11.60 0.28
C ALA A 153 8.56 10.27 0.69
N ALA A 154 7.41 10.30 1.36
CA ALA A 154 6.67 9.09 1.72
C ALA A 154 6.29 8.25 0.48
N GLN A 155 5.81 8.90 -0.57
CA GLN A 155 5.47 8.20 -1.83
C GLN A 155 6.69 7.60 -2.52
N HIS A 156 7.84 8.29 -2.51
CA HIS A 156 9.08 7.72 -3.02
C HIS A 156 9.53 6.52 -2.18
N GLY A 157 9.33 6.55 -0.85
CA GLY A 157 9.57 5.42 0.02
C GLY A 157 8.71 4.20 -0.37
N ILE A 158 7.42 4.41 -0.54
CA ILE A 158 6.47 3.36 -0.97
C ILE A 158 6.85 2.81 -2.35
N ARG A 159 7.18 3.67 -3.31
CA ARG A 159 7.62 3.25 -4.66
C ARG A 159 8.93 2.46 -4.58
N SER A 160 9.92 2.97 -3.86
CA SER A 160 11.20 2.29 -3.67
C SER A 160 11.01 0.90 -3.07
N MET A 161 10.13 0.75 -2.07
CA MET A 161 9.76 -0.57 -1.53
C MET A 161 9.22 -1.49 -2.61
N GLY A 162 8.28 -1.02 -3.45
CA GLY A 162 7.73 -1.81 -4.56
C GLY A 162 8.81 -2.25 -5.56
N ASP A 163 9.68 -1.33 -5.97
CA ASP A 163 10.75 -1.58 -6.94
C ASP A 163 11.72 -2.65 -6.40
N TYR A 164 12.14 -2.54 -5.13
CA TYR A 164 13.09 -3.48 -4.52
C TYR A 164 12.44 -4.84 -4.22
N ILE A 165 11.19 -4.87 -3.78
CA ILE A 165 10.44 -6.12 -3.64
C ILE A 165 10.34 -6.83 -4.99
N ASN A 166 10.01 -6.13 -6.05
CA ASN A 166 9.94 -6.73 -7.38
C ASN A 166 11.31 -7.20 -7.89
N LYS A 167 12.37 -6.42 -7.62
CA LYS A 167 13.74 -6.75 -8.00
C LYS A 167 14.22 -8.06 -7.37
N HIS A 168 13.99 -8.26 -6.08
CA HIS A 168 14.52 -9.42 -5.35
C HIS A 168 13.57 -10.61 -5.38
N PHE A 169 12.30 -10.38 -5.09
CA PHE A 169 11.30 -11.44 -4.98
C PHE A 169 10.63 -11.75 -6.31
N GLY A 170 10.40 -10.76 -7.15
CA GLY A 170 9.85 -10.96 -8.50
C GLY A 170 10.81 -11.72 -9.41
N ALA A 171 12.11 -11.46 -9.31
CA ALA A 171 13.15 -12.12 -10.12
C ALA A 171 13.21 -13.65 -9.90
N VAL A 172 12.83 -14.13 -8.72
CA VAL A 172 12.79 -15.56 -8.38
C VAL A 172 11.40 -16.20 -8.57
N GLY A 173 10.49 -15.50 -9.26
CA GLY A 173 9.15 -16.01 -9.55
C GLY A 173 8.12 -15.73 -8.45
N GLY A 174 8.47 -14.96 -7.44
CA GLY A 174 7.54 -14.46 -6.44
C GLY A 174 6.54 -13.47 -7.04
N PHE A 175 5.44 -13.27 -6.35
CA PHE A 175 4.47 -12.25 -6.71
C PHE A 175 4.02 -11.48 -5.47
N SER A 176 3.88 -10.18 -5.65
CA SER A 176 3.71 -9.23 -4.55
C SER A 176 2.59 -8.26 -4.83
N ALA A 177 1.93 -7.79 -3.78
CA ALA A 177 0.95 -6.72 -3.86
C ALA A 177 1.09 -5.76 -2.67
N ARG A 178 0.72 -4.50 -2.91
CA ARG A 178 0.53 -3.53 -1.83
C ARG A 178 -0.80 -3.81 -1.13
N ARG A 179 -0.77 -3.99 0.18
CA ARG A 179 -1.92 -4.35 1.00
C ARG A 179 -2.58 -3.16 1.69
N SER A 180 -1.76 -2.21 2.10
CA SER A 180 -2.20 -0.97 2.72
C SER A 180 -1.30 0.18 2.27
N ILE A 181 -1.47 1.33 2.88
CA ILE A 181 -0.67 2.52 2.54
C ILE A 181 0.84 2.28 2.69
N ASN A 182 1.24 1.46 3.66
CA ASN A 182 2.62 1.20 4.04
C ASN A 182 3.00 -0.29 4.12
N GLN A 183 2.12 -1.19 3.68
CA GLN A 183 2.28 -2.64 3.85
C GLN A 183 2.24 -3.38 2.51
N PHE A 184 3.11 -4.41 2.38
CA PHE A 184 3.25 -5.21 1.17
C PHE A 184 3.28 -6.69 1.53
N GLY A 185 2.60 -7.50 0.75
CA GLY A 185 2.62 -8.95 0.89
C GLY A 185 3.24 -9.61 -0.33
N THR A 186 4.11 -10.58 -0.10
CA THR A 186 4.84 -11.32 -1.14
C THR A 186 4.69 -12.81 -0.91
N VAL A 187 4.33 -13.53 -1.96
CA VAL A 187 4.34 -14.99 -2.00
C VAL A 187 5.54 -15.45 -2.82
N LEU A 188 6.29 -16.39 -2.29
CA LEU A 188 7.35 -17.12 -2.96
C LEU A 188 6.88 -18.56 -3.20
N PRO A 189 6.35 -18.88 -4.39
CA PRO A 189 5.96 -20.23 -4.73
C PRO A 189 7.18 -21.14 -4.72
N PHE A 190 7.02 -22.37 -4.20
CA PHE A 190 8.04 -23.41 -4.19
C PHE A 190 9.28 -23.14 -3.33
N SER A 191 9.26 -22.08 -2.52
CA SER A 191 10.38 -21.72 -1.63
C SER A 191 10.07 -22.13 -0.19
N ASP A 192 11.08 -22.51 0.54
CA ASP A 192 11.04 -22.72 1.99
C ASP A 192 11.39 -21.40 2.73
N LEU A 193 11.39 -21.46 4.07
CA LEU A 193 11.72 -20.31 4.88
C LEU A 193 13.20 -19.92 4.77
N GLU A 194 14.11 -20.88 4.65
CA GLU A 194 15.55 -20.60 4.55
C GLU A 194 15.89 -19.83 3.27
N GLU A 195 15.25 -20.21 2.17
CA GLU A 195 15.40 -19.50 0.90
C GLU A 195 14.79 -18.10 0.97
N ALA A 196 13.61 -17.96 1.58
CA ALA A 196 12.96 -16.67 1.78
C ALA A 196 13.80 -15.75 2.68
N GLU A 197 14.41 -16.25 3.74
CA GLU A 197 15.32 -15.51 4.62
C GLU A 197 16.55 -15.03 3.87
N ARG A 198 17.15 -15.85 3.01
CA ARG A 198 18.29 -15.47 2.17
C ARG A 198 17.93 -14.34 1.22
N ILE A 199 16.79 -14.44 0.51
CA ILE A 199 16.31 -13.39 -0.40
C ILE A 199 16.03 -12.10 0.39
N LEU A 200 15.45 -12.23 1.59
CA LEU A 200 15.18 -11.10 2.47
C LEU A 200 16.47 -10.41 2.94
N ALA A 201 17.53 -11.18 3.22
CA ALA A 201 18.84 -10.63 3.58
C ALA A 201 19.48 -9.85 2.43
N ASP A 202 19.41 -10.39 1.19
CA ASP A 202 19.89 -9.73 -0.01
C ASP A 202 19.09 -8.44 -0.30
N PHE A 203 17.76 -8.49 -0.18
CA PHE A 203 16.89 -7.31 -0.26
C PHE A 203 17.29 -6.25 0.76
N THR A 204 17.48 -6.66 2.02
CA THR A 204 17.81 -5.75 3.12
C THR A 204 19.14 -5.03 2.87
N THR A 205 20.15 -5.76 2.41
CA THR A 205 21.47 -5.21 2.10
C THR A 205 21.39 -4.20 0.96
N ASP A 206 20.78 -4.58 -0.15
CA ASP A 206 20.63 -3.72 -1.32
C ASP A 206 19.77 -2.50 -1.03
N PHE A 207 18.68 -2.66 -0.26
CA PHE A 207 17.83 -1.54 0.12
C PHE A 207 18.55 -0.53 1.02
N ARG A 208 19.37 -1.00 1.95
CA ARG A 208 20.21 -0.13 2.81
C ARG A 208 21.23 0.66 2.01
N GLU A 209 21.85 0.03 1.01
CA GLU A 209 22.92 0.66 0.22
C GLU A 209 22.37 1.63 -0.83
N ASN A 210 21.25 1.27 -1.49
CA ASN A 210 20.79 1.96 -2.68
C ASN A 210 19.35 2.51 -2.59
N GLY A 211 18.46 1.85 -1.88
CA GLY A 211 17.03 2.23 -1.79
C GLY A 211 16.82 3.57 -1.10
N LEU A 212 17.65 3.88 -0.12
CA LEU A 212 17.62 5.15 0.60
C LEU A 212 17.93 6.37 -0.25
N ILE A 213 18.84 6.24 -1.20
CA ILE A 213 19.29 7.37 -2.04
C ILE A 213 18.10 8.03 -2.73
N ASN A 214 17.15 7.25 -3.19
CA ASN A 214 15.94 7.76 -3.86
C ASN A 214 15.04 8.54 -2.90
N ILE A 215 14.90 8.04 -1.67
CA ILE A 215 14.10 8.69 -0.62
C ILE A 215 14.75 9.99 -0.17
N GLU A 216 16.06 9.98 0.06
CA GLU A 216 16.83 11.17 0.41
C GLU A 216 16.79 12.24 -0.67
N ASN A 217 16.99 11.88 -1.93
CA ASN A 217 16.93 12.81 -3.03
C ASN A 217 15.54 13.46 -3.13
N ALA A 218 14.48 12.69 -2.94
CA ALA A 218 13.11 13.22 -2.93
C ALA A 218 12.87 14.16 -1.75
N ALA A 219 13.37 13.81 -0.57
CA ALA A 219 13.27 14.65 0.63
C ALA A 219 14.00 15.99 0.44
N ARG A 220 15.23 15.96 -0.07
CA ARG A 220 16.04 17.17 -0.35
C ARG A 220 15.45 18.08 -1.42
N GLN A 221 14.72 17.52 -2.40
CA GLN A 221 14.00 18.33 -3.39
C GLN A 221 12.85 19.14 -2.78
N VAL A 222 12.23 18.61 -1.71
CA VAL A 222 11.13 19.28 -1.02
C VAL A 222 11.64 20.26 0.03
N ASN A 223 12.66 19.86 0.78
CA ASN A 223 13.31 20.66 1.81
C ASN A 223 14.83 20.49 1.75
N PRO A 224 15.55 21.41 1.11
CA PRO A 224 17.00 21.34 1.00
C PRO A 224 17.75 21.35 2.35
N SER A 225 17.09 21.79 3.42
CA SER A 225 17.65 21.84 4.77
C SER A 225 17.48 20.53 5.52
N VAL A 226 16.80 19.52 4.96
CA VAL A 226 16.70 18.21 5.58
C VAL A 226 18.08 17.56 5.58
N SER A 227 18.65 17.47 6.76
CA SER A 227 19.94 16.83 6.96
C SER A 227 19.80 15.34 7.20
N CYS A 228 18.65 14.90 7.71
CA CYS A 228 18.44 13.52 8.06
C CYS A 228 16.95 13.18 8.37
N PHE A 229 16.59 11.91 8.26
CA PHE A 229 15.28 11.39 8.66
C PHE A 229 15.43 9.96 9.15
N GLU A 230 14.52 9.56 10.04
CA GLU A 230 14.51 8.23 10.62
C GLU A 230 13.28 7.47 10.12
N PHE A 231 13.48 6.22 9.75
CA PHE A 231 12.39 5.28 9.52
C PHE A 231 12.87 3.84 9.67
N THR A 232 11.92 2.94 9.83
CA THR A 232 12.18 1.51 10.00
C THR A 232 11.40 0.73 8.94
N ILE A 233 12.04 -0.28 8.37
CA ILE A 233 11.37 -1.31 7.59
C ILE A 233 11.36 -2.57 8.43
N SER A 234 10.17 -3.14 8.60
CA SER A 234 9.98 -4.42 9.26
C SER A 234 9.51 -5.46 8.26
N ALA A 235 9.92 -6.70 8.47
CA ALA A 235 9.42 -7.84 7.71
C ALA A 235 9.07 -9.00 8.64
N GLY A 236 8.05 -9.76 8.24
CA GLY A 236 7.68 -11.00 8.89
C GLY A 236 7.54 -12.12 7.88
N LEU A 237 8.01 -13.32 8.25
CA LEU A 237 7.94 -14.50 7.42
C LEU A 237 6.95 -15.50 7.99
N ALA A 238 6.27 -16.20 7.08
CA ALA A 238 5.42 -17.32 7.41
C ALA A 238 5.60 -18.45 6.39
N ARG A 239 5.57 -19.67 6.88
CA ARG A 239 5.43 -20.84 6.01
C ARG A 239 3.97 -20.95 5.60
N GLY A 240 3.71 -20.89 4.31
CA GLY A 240 2.38 -21.06 3.76
C GLY A 240 2.07 -22.51 3.44
N ASN A 241 0.81 -22.87 3.66
CA ASN A 241 0.22 -24.13 3.21
C ASN A 241 -1.09 -23.77 2.51
N PRO A 242 -1.36 -24.24 1.28
CA PRO A 242 -2.60 -23.99 0.57
C PRO A 242 -3.88 -24.41 1.31
N ASP A 243 -3.76 -25.36 2.25
CA ASP A 243 -4.87 -25.82 3.08
C ASP A 243 -5.24 -24.84 4.21
N VAL A 244 -4.39 -23.85 4.47
CA VAL A 244 -4.61 -22.79 5.44
C VAL A 244 -5.00 -21.52 4.69
N GLY A 245 -6.03 -20.84 5.17
CA GLY A 245 -6.48 -19.59 4.57
C GLY A 245 -5.35 -18.54 4.52
N LEU A 246 -5.28 -17.79 3.42
CA LEU A 246 -4.25 -16.76 3.24
C LEU A 246 -4.21 -15.76 4.39
N ASP A 247 -5.37 -15.39 4.94
CA ASP A 247 -5.48 -14.42 6.02
C ASP A 247 -4.80 -14.90 7.30
N SER A 248 -4.92 -16.19 7.64
CA SER A 248 -4.23 -16.78 8.80
C SER A 248 -2.71 -16.81 8.61
N ILE A 249 -2.23 -17.07 7.39
CA ILE A 249 -0.79 -17.04 7.06
C ILE A 249 -0.26 -15.62 7.20
N MET A 250 -1.03 -14.65 6.75
CA MET A 250 -0.68 -13.24 6.84
C MET A 250 -0.65 -12.74 8.28
N GLU A 251 -1.65 -13.11 9.08
CA GLU A 251 -1.70 -12.77 10.52
C GLU A 251 -0.48 -13.35 11.26
N PHE A 252 -0.11 -14.59 10.94
CA PHE A 252 1.09 -15.20 11.51
C PHE A 252 2.37 -14.45 11.12
N ALA A 253 2.52 -14.05 9.85
CA ALA A 253 3.64 -13.25 9.40
C ALA A 253 3.67 -11.87 10.07
N GLU A 254 2.51 -11.25 10.28
CA GLU A 254 2.39 -9.95 10.94
C GLU A 254 2.82 -10.01 12.41
N VAL A 255 2.42 -11.06 13.14
CA VAL A 255 2.80 -11.26 14.55
C VAL A 255 4.31 -11.50 14.70
N ASN A 256 4.93 -12.16 13.72
CA ASN A 256 6.36 -12.47 13.71
C ASN A 256 7.21 -11.41 12.98
N ARG A 257 6.70 -10.20 12.82
CA ARG A 257 7.38 -9.11 12.15
C ARG A 257 8.49 -8.52 13.01
N GLU A 258 9.67 -8.41 12.43
CA GLU A 258 10.85 -7.84 13.07
C GLU A 258 11.45 -6.72 12.21
N PRO A 259 12.09 -5.71 12.82
CA PRO A 259 12.84 -4.69 12.08
C PRO A 259 14.00 -5.30 11.29
N ILE A 260 14.00 -5.13 9.98
CA ILE A 260 15.07 -5.62 9.10
C ILE A 260 16.03 -4.51 8.69
N ALA A 261 15.56 -3.25 8.67
CA ALA A 261 16.37 -2.10 8.36
C ALA A 261 15.90 -0.90 9.18
N GLN A 262 16.83 -0.28 9.89
CA GLN A 262 16.62 0.97 10.60
C GLN A 262 17.57 2.01 10.03
N PHE A 263 16.98 3.14 9.67
CA PHE A 263 17.70 4.29 9.14
C PHE A 263 17.66 5.39 10.19
N GLN A 264 18.79 5.61 10.83
CA GLN A 264 18.94 6.59 11.89
C GLN A 264 19.95 7.66 11.47
N CYS A 265 19.69 8.86 11.93
CA CYS A 265 20.61 9.97 11.78
C CYS A 265 21.85 9.76 12.63
N ASN A 266 22.99 9.64 12.03
CA ASN A 266 24.24 9.86 12.74
C ASN A 266 24.39 11.38 12.91
N ILE A 267 24.05 11.87 14.11
CA ILE A 267 24.28 13.26 14.54
C ILE A 267 25.75 13.44 14.89
#